data_da448e91ea8844904c182e0a5457a525
#
_entry.id   da448e91ea8844904c182e0a5457a525
#
_cell.length_a   1.000
_cell.length_b   1.000
_cell.length_c   1.000
_cell.angle_alpha   90.00
_cell.angle_beta   90.00
_cell.angle_gamma   90.00
#
_symmetry.space_group_name_H-M   'P 1'
#
loop_
_entity.id
_entity.type
_entity.pdbx_description
1 polymer ?
#
loop_
_entity_poly.entity_id
_entity_poly.type
_entity_poly.pdbx_seq_one_letter_code
_entity_poly.pdbx_strand_id
1 'polypeptide(L)'
;MRAIRRVLAVSLTVAALVAAVPASAVVGGHDASPGEYPAVAEITFGPFLCTGTLITPDWVLTAGHCGSVTGAVVATPASWPPQLIDVRVGGVTQSDGEHRSVGRVVMHPNYLLTSGYDISLLQLSQSSTMAPTQVAGAGERSTWSAGALETIVGWGVTSEGGDLPDNLQEARVPITTDAYCAGAYSDFDPKTMVCAGFPEGGVDTCQGDSGGPMFGRTSAGALRVVGTTSFGEGCARPGKPGVYARVADDTLRPWIAQTTGTGVSTGTSRVSKRQRTRRAKRRAAQRRWARSHPAAATSGAPR
;
A
#
# COMPACT_ATOMS: atom_id res chain seq x y z
N MET A 1 -30.35 53.57 54.94
CA MET A 1 -29.46 53.59 53.77
C MET A 1 -28.91 52.16 53.54
N ARG A 2 -29.45 51.45 52.53
CA ARG A 2 -29.03 50.06 52.19
C ARG A 2 -28.10 50.11 50.97
N ALA A 3 -26.88 49.73 51.11
CA ALA A 3 -25.90 49.66 50.02
C ALA A 3 -26.09 48.37 49.24
N ILE A 4 -26.43 48.46 47.95
CA ILE A 4 -26.55 47.37 47.01
C ILE A 4 -25.15 47.08 46.45
N ARG A 5 -24.53 45.91 46.84
CA ARG A 5 -23.31 45.40 46.20
C ARG A 5 -23.67 44.70 44.86
N ARG A 6 -23.26 45.31 43.76
CA ARG A 6 -23.29 44.66 42.44
C ARG A 6 -22.13 43.69 42.31
N VAL A 7 -22.42 42.42 42.20
CA VAL A 7 -21.45 41.39 41.84
C VAL A 7 -21.39 41.34 40.32
N LEU A 8 -20.25 41.70 39.73
CA LEU A 8 -19.96 41.44 38.32
C LEU A 8 -19.55 39.97 38.15
N ALA A 9 -20.37 39.21 37.45
CA ALA A 9 -19.98 37.89 36.97
C ALA A 9 -19.19 38.02 35.69
N VAL A 10 -17.90 37.69 35.73
CA VAL A 10 -17.03 37.61 34.57
C VAL A 10 -17.18 36.19 33.99
N SER A 11 -17.90 36.11 32.85
CA SER A 11 -18.01 34.86 32.10
C SER A 11 -16.73 34.66 31.27
N LEU A 12 -15.87 33.67 31.66
CA LEU A 12 -14.77 33.21 30.84
C LEU A 12 -15.32 32.26 29.76
N THR A 13 -15.40 32.74 28.52
CA THR A 13 -15.61 31.89 27.34
C THR A 13 -14.30 31.23 26.98
N VAL A 14 -14.15 29.95 27.27
CA VAL A 14 -13.05 29.12 26.76
C VAL A 14 -13.35 28.82 25.28
N ALA A 15 -12.69 29.51 24.37
CA ALA A 15 -12.68 29.19 22.96
C ALA A 15 -11.85 27.90 22.80
N ALA A 16 -12.50 26.76 22.56
CA ALA A 16 -11.81 25.54 22.14
C ALA A 16 -11.24 25.79 20.74
N LEU A 17 -9.91 25.92 20.63
CA LEU A 17 -9.22 25.82 19.36
C LEU A 17 -9.37 24.36 18.88
N VAL A 18 -10.29 24.14 17.97
CA VAL A 18 -10.30 22.91 17.15
C VAL A 18 -9.11 23.07 16.20
N ALA A 19 -7.99 22.42 16.50
CA ALA A 19 -6.90 22.29 15.54
C ALA A 19 -7.46 21.54 14.33
N ALA A 20 -7.51 22.21 13.16
CA ALA A 20 -7.82 21.58 11.90
C ALA A 20 -6.71 20.52 11.65
N VAL A 21 -7.08 19.26 11.71
CA VAL A 21 -6.19 18.17 11.26
C VAL A 21 -6.04 18.37 9.76
N PRO A 22 -4.82 18.49 9.21
CA PRO A 22 -4.64 18.60 7.77
C PRO A 22 -5.29 17.37 7.11
N ALA A 23 -6.08 17.61 6.06
CA ALA A 23 -6.64 16.55 5.24
C ALA A 23 -5.48 15.85 4.53
N SER A 24 -5.37 14.54 4.72
CA SER A 24 -4.29 13.70 4.15
C SER A 24 -4.86 12.81 3.06
N ALA A 25 -4.22 12.68 1.89
CA ALA A 25 -4.54 11.66 0.88
C ALA A 25 -4.32 10.28 1.47
N VAL A 26 -4.95 9.24 0.92
CA VAL A 26 -5.23 8.04 1.70
C VAL A 26 -6.02 8.44 2.95
N VAL A 27 -7.29 8.16 3.02
CA VAL A 27 -8.14 8.61 4.15
C VAL A 27 -7.50 8.23 5.48
N GLY A 28 -7.33 9.20 6.38
CA GLY A 28 -6.69 9.00 7.67
C GLY A 28 -5.18 8.80 7.63
N GLY A 29 -4.53 9.10 6.50
CA GLY A 29 -3.08 9.03 6.32
C GLY A 29 -2.34 10.31 6.73
N HIS A 30 -1.10 10.43 6.28
CA HIS A 30 -0.23 11.60 6.43
C HIS A 30 0.77 11.67 5.28
N ASP A 31 1.41 12.83 5.10
CA ASP A 31 2.42 13.04 4.06
C ASP A 31 3.57 12.06 4.20
N ALA A 32 3.93 11.40 3.10
CA ALA A 32 5.13 10.58 3.01
C ALA A 32 6.39 11.46 3.03
N SER A 33 7.45 10.96 3.65
CA SER A 33 8.73 11.70 3.68
C SER A 33 9.41 11.69 2.30
N PRO A 34 10.08 12.77 1.89
CA PRO A 34 10.82 12.82 0.64
C PRO A 34 11.82 11.65 0.52
N GLY A 35 11.70 10.89 -0.58
CA GLY A 35 12.57 9.75 -0.87
C GLY A 35 12.28 8.46 -0.09
N GLU A 36 11.20 8.41 0.69
CA GLU A 36 10.82 7.20 1.45
C GLU A 36 10.33 6.07 0.54
N TYR A 37 9.59 6.43 -0.52
CA TYR A 37 9.03 5.47 -1.48
C TYR A 37 9.51 5.73 -2.90
N PRO A 38 10.80 5.54 -3.23
CA PRO A 38 11.35 5.87 -4.55
C PRO A 38 10.80 5.01 -5.68
N ALA A 39 10.12 3.91 -5.37
CA ALA A 39 9.49 3.04 -6.36
C ALA A 39 8.03 3.42 -6.66
N VAL A 40 7.40 4.29 -5.89
CA VAL A 40 6.00 4.67 -6.14
C VAL A 40 5.94 5.57 -7.38
N ALA A 41 4.97 5.29 -8.24
CA ALA A 41 4.79 5.97 -9.50
C ALA A 41 3.40 6.61 -9.58
N GLU A 42 3.36 7.88 -9.96
CA GLU A 42 2.16 8.55 -10.45
C GLU A 42 1.90 8.11 -11.88
N ILE A 43 0.65 7.77 -12.20
CA ILE A 43 0.22 7.33 -13.53
C ILE A 43 -0.97 8.18 -13.95
N THR A 44 -0.82 8.96 -15.02
CA THR A 44 -1.90 9.79 -15.55
C THR A 44 -2.26 9.40 -16.98
N PHE A 45 -3.55 9.45 -17.30
CA PHE A 45 -4.09 9.22 -18.64
C PHE A 45 -5.36 10.05 -18.84
N GLY A 46 -5.20 11.14 -19.62
CA GLY A 46 -6.24 12.16 -19.71
C GLY A 46 -6.56 12.79 -18.35
N PRO A 47 -7.81 12.81 -17.90
CA PRO A 47 -8.19 13.35 -16.61
C PRO A 47 -8.07 12.34 -15.44
N PHE A 48 -7.59 11.14 -15.69
CA PHE A 48 -7.55 10.06 -14.70
C PHE A 48 -6.19 9.97 -14.04
N LEU A 49 -6.20 9.69 -12.73
CA LEU A 49 -5.04 9.43 -11.91
C LEU A 49 -5.10 8.01 -11.36
N CYS A 50 -3.99 7.30 -11.48
CA CYS A 50 -3.71 6.05 -10.79
C CYS A 50 -2.35 6.14 -10.11
N THR A 51 -2.10 5.22 -9.23
CA THR A 51 -0.80 5.00 -8.60
C THR A 51 -0.22 3.67 -9.09
N GLY A 52 1.08 3.50 -9.05
CA GLY A 52 1.76 2.25 -9.40
C GLY A 52 3.03 2.04 -8.60
N THR A 53 3.72 0.95 -8.88
CA THR A 53 5.01 0.63 -8.25
C THR A 53 6.01 0.14 -9.29
N LEU A 54 7.16 0.79 -9.36
CA LEU A 54 8.31 0.29 -10.11
C LEU A 54 8.83 -1.00 -9.44
N ILE A 55 8.63 -2.14 -10.10
CA ILE A 55 9.04 -3.46 -9.54
C ILE A 55 10.33 -4.00 -10.16
N THR A 56 10.71 -3.46 -11.33
CA THR A 56 12.03 -3.58 -11.96
C THR A 56 12.39 -2.24 -12.57
N PRO A 57 13.62 -1.99 -13.02
CA PRO A 57 13.95 -0.72 -13.71
C PRO A 57 13.04 -0.39 -14.90
N ASP A 58 12.43 -1.40 -15.54
CA ASP A 58 11.67 -1.25 -16.78
C ASP A 58 10.16 -1.51 -16.61
N TRP A 59 9.70 -1.92 -15.42
CA TRP A 59 8.31 -2.33 -15.24
C TRP A 59 7.66 -1.68 -14.03
N VAL A 60 6.50 -1.06 -14.27
CA VAL A 60 5.59 -0.55 -13.23
C VAL A 60 4.39 -1.48 -13.13
N LEU A 61 4.12 -1.98 -11.93
CA LEU A 61 2.92 -2.72 -11.57
C LEU A 61 1.84 -1.72 -11.16
N THR A 62 0.62 -1.90 -11.69
CA THR A 62 -0.57 -1.13 -11.33
C THR A 62 -1.83 -1.99 -11.48
N ALA A 63 -3.01 -1.42 -11.24
CA ALA A 63 -4.28 -2.14 -11.41
C ALA A 63 -4.59 -2.42 -12.90
N GLY A 64 -5.37 -3.46 -13.16
CA GLY A 64 -5.86 -3.79 -14.49
C GLY A 64 -6.75 -2.69 -15.06
N HIS A 65 -7.64 -2.13 -14.22
CA HIS A 65 -8.51 -1.03 -14.63
C HIS A 65 -7.74 0.26 -14.96
N CYS A 66 -6.53 0.47 -14.42
CA CYS A 66 -5.63 1.56 -14.81
C CYS A 66 -4.98 1.33 -16.19
N GLY A 67 -4.78 0.10 -16.59
CA GLY A 67 -4.25 -0.26 -17.92
C GLY A 67 -5.31 -0.40 -19.01
N SER A 68 -6.60 -0.40 -18.65
CA SER A 68 -7.74 -0.71 -19.51
C SER A 68 -8.50 0.54 -19.94
N VAL A 69 -8.91 0.61 -21.19
CA VAL A 69 -9.91 1.58 -21.66
C VAL A 69 -11.28 1.18 -21.13
N THR A 70 -11.72 1.81 -20.05
CA THR A 70 -13.05 1.58 -19.48
C THR A 70 -14.10 2.36 -20.25
N GLY A 71 -15.23 1.70 -20.60
CA GLY A 71 -16.39 2.33 -21.24
C GLY A 71 -16.76 1.83 -22.63
N ALA A 72 -15.90 1.03 -23.28
CA ALA A 72 -16.32 0.30 -24.46
C ALA A 72 -17.00 -1.01 -24.04
N VAL A 73 -18.20 -1.26 -24.52
CA VAL A 73 -18.86 -2.58 -24.45
C VAL A 73 -18.10 -3.50 -25.42
N VAL A 74 -16.92 -3.93 -25.04
CA VAL A 74 -16.09 -4.86 -25.80
C VAL A 74 -16.00 -6.18 -25.03
N ALA A 75 -16.05 -7.27 -25.75
CA ALA A 75 -15.98 -8.62 -25.16
C ALA A 75 -14.66 -8.92 -24.45
N THR A 76 -13.63 -8.12 -24.70
CA THR A 76 -12.32 -8.15 -24.03
C THR A 76 -11.87 -6.74 -23.71
N PRO A 77 -11.36 -6.46 -22.50
CA PRO A 77 -10.80 -5.17 -22.17
C PRO A 77 -9.67 -4.80 -23.13
N ALA A 78 -9.76 -3.64 -23.76
CA ALA A 78 -8.66 -3.09 -24.56
C ALA A 78 -7.72 -2.30 -23.65
N SER A 79 -6.41 -2.39 -23.86
CA SER A 79 -5.44 -1.56 -23.17
C SER A 79 -5.48 -0.13 -23.68
N TRP A 80 -5.16 0.83 -22.80
CA TRP A 80 -4.85 2.17 -23.23
C TRP A 80 -3.72 2.17 -24.26
N PRO A 81 -3.79 3.03 -25.30
CA PRO A 81 -2.62 3.29 -26.12
C PRO A 81 -1.47 3.77 -25.23
N PRO A 82 -0.29 3.12 -25.26
CA PRO A 82 0.82 3.46 -24.36
C PRO A 82 1.22 4.94 -24.40
N GLN A 83 1.06 5.58 -25.55
CA GLN A 83 1.42 6.99 -25.77
C GLN A 83 0.52 7.98 -24.98
N LEU A 84 -0.62 7.53 -24.48
CA LEU A 84 -1.55 8.33 -23.69
C LEU A 84 -1.33 8.18 -22.18
N ILE A 85 -0.41 7.31 -21.78
CA ILE A 85 -0.07 7.06 -20.38
C ILE A 85 1.22 7.79 -20.05
N ASP A 86 1.16 8.67 -19.07
CA ASP A 86 2.30 9.33 -18.48
C ASP A 86 2.67 8.71 -17.13
N VAL A 87 3.95 8.46 -16.88
CA VAL A 87 4.44 7.83 -15.64
C VAL A 87 5.55 8.70 -15.03
N ARG A 88 5.41 9.01 -13.74
CA ARG A 88 6.43 9.70 -12.95
C ARG A 88 6.81 8.86 -11.75
N VAL A 89 8.08 8.49 -11.62
CA VAL A 89 8.57 7.57 -10.60
C VAL A 89 9.34 8.33 -9.53
N GLY A 90 9.02 8.07 -8.25
CA GLY A 90 9.79 8.54 -7.10
C GLY A 90 9.56 10.00 -6.71
N GLY A 91 8.52 10.64 -7.24
CA GLY A 91 8.07 11.96 -6.82
C GLY A 91 7.44 11.95 -5.43
N VAL A 92 7.41 13.10 -4.78
CA VAL A 92 6.68 13.35 -3.54
C VAL A 92 5.46 14.20 -3.79
N THR A 93 5.57 15.22 -4.65
CA THR A 93 4.42 16.00 -5.11
C THR A 93 3.89 15.45 -6.43
N GLN A 94 2.63 15.72 -6.75
CA GLN A 94 2.11 15.48 -8.09
C GLN A 94 2.99 16.24 -9.11
N SER A 95 3.28 15.61 -10.24
CA SER A 95 4.18 16.11 -11.28
C SER A 95 5.70 16.09 -10.96
N ASP A 96 6.11 15.76 -9.76
CA ASP A 96 7.51 15.46 -9.44
C ASP A 96 7.91 14.06 -9.90
N GLY A 97 9.19 13.76 -9.75
CA GLY A 97 9.74 12.45 -10.06
C GLY A 97 10.28 12.30 -11.45
N GLU A 98 10.80 11.13 -11.72
CA GLU A 98 11.44 10.79 -12.96
C GLU A 98 10.40 10.43 -14.03
N HIS A 99 10.19 11.31 -15.02
CA HIS A 99 9.26 11.07 -16.13
C HIS A 99 9.73 9.93 -17.03
N ARG A 100 8.83 9.00 -17.34
CA ARG A 100 9.04 7.86 -18.23
C ARG A 100 7.82 7.62 -19.12
N SER A 101 8.06 7.51 -20.42
CA SER A 101 7.04 7.10 -21.37
C SER A 101 6.79 5.60 -21.28
N VAL A 102 5.56 5.18 -21.52
CA VAL A 102 5.18 3.77 -21.60
C VAL A 102 5.36 3.26 -23.03
N GLY A 103 6.05 2.15 -23.19
CA GLY A 103 6.22 1.45 -24.46
C GLY A 103 5.16 0.39 -24.71
N ARG A 104 4.67 -0.24 -23.63
CA ARG A 104 3.69 -1.33 -23.72
C ARG A 104 2.87 -1.46 -22.46
N VAL A 105 1.58 -1.74 -22.61
CA VAL A 105 0.66 -2.13 -21.53
C VAL A 105 0.37 -3.63 -21.61
N VAL A 106 0.54 -4.36 -20.53
CA VAL A 106 0.25 -5.80 -20.44
C VAL A 106 -0.73 -6.01 -19.29
N MET A 107 -1.99 -6.24 -19.63
CA MET A 107 -3.02 -6.63 -18.65
C MET A 107 -2.97 -8.13 -18.38
N HIS A 108 -3.35 -8.53 -17.18
CA HIS A 108 -3.50 -9.94 -16.88
C HIS A 108 -4.55 -10.56 -17.83
N PRO A 109 -4.28 -11.74 -18.46
CA PRO A 109 -5.19 -12.29 -19.48
C PRO A 109 -6.58 -12.62 -18.96
N ASN A 110 -6.72 -12.86 -17.66
CA ASN A 110 -8.01 -13.13 -17.01
C ASN A 110 -8.65 -11.87 -16.42
N TYR A 111 -8.13 -10.67 -16.71
CA TYR A 111 -8.72 -9.43 -16.21
C TYR A 111 -10.12 -9.24 -16.81
N LEU A 112 -11.11 -9.16 -15.94
CA LEU A 112 -12.47 -8.72 -16.21
C LEU A 112 -12.80 -7.62 -15.23
N LEU A 113 -13.63 -6.64 -15.61
CA LEU A 113 -13.96 -5.46 -14.78
C LEU A 113 -14.47 -5.77 -13.36
N THR A 114 -14.93 -6.99 -13.12
CA THR A 114 -15.46 -7.45 -11.82
C THR A 114 -14.71 -8.65 -11.25
N SER A 115 -13.55 -9.01 -11.82
CA SER A 115 -12.79 -10.18 -11.39
C SER A 115 -11.56 -9.80 -10.57
N GLY A 116 -11.08 -10.73 -9.77
CA GLY A 116 -9.91 -10.55 -8.92
C GLY A 116 -8.56 -10.47 -9.63
N TYR A 117 -8.52 -10.54 -10.96
CA TYR A 117 -7.28 -10.41 -11.74
C TYR A 117 -6.99 -8.95 -12.12
N ASP A 118 -7.33 -8.01 -11.25
CA ASP A 118 -7.20 -6.57 -11.48
C ASP A 118 -5.76 -6.09 -11.35
N ILE A 119 -4.89 -6.55 -12.25
CA ILE A 119 -3.49 -6.13 -12.36
C ILE A 119 -3.08 -5.89 -13.81
N SER A 120 -2.21 -4.92 -14.02
CA SER A 120 -1.51 -4.66 -15.26
C SER A 120 -0.05 -4.27 -15.02
N LEU A 121 0.76 -4.42 -16.05
CA LEU A 121 2.17 -4.08 -16.08
C LEU A 121 2.41 -3.07 -17.20
N LEU A 122 3.01 -1.94 -16.85
CA LEU A 122 3.45 -0.92 -17.80
C LEU A 122 4.94 -1.12 -18.05
N GLN A 123 5.32 -1.45 -19.28
CA GLN A 123 6.73 -1.47 -19.69
C GLN A 123 7.16 -0.06 -20.07
N LEU A 124 8.15 0.45 -19.37
CA LEU A 124 8.73 1.74 -19.65
C LEU A 124 9.56 1.69 -20.95
N SER A 125 9.54 2.75 -21.76
CA SER A 125 10.34 2.84 -22.98
C SER A 125 11.84 2.99 -22.69
N GLN A 126 12.18 3.49 -21.50
CA GLN A 126 13.54 3.60 -20.99
C GLN A 126 13.53 3.24 -19.51
N SER A 127 14.58 2.54 -19.06
CA SER A 127 14.74 2.17 -17.66
C SER A 127 14.72 3.39 -16.75
N SER A 128 14.04 3.27 -15.60
CA SER A 128 14.11 4.24 -14.52
C SER A 128 15.43 4.07 -13.75
N THR A 129 15.96 5.19 -13.25
CA THR A 129 17.12 5.19 -12.34
C THR A 129 16.71 5.02 -10.88
N MET A 130 15.40 5.10 -10.58
CA MET A 130 14.85 4.92 -9.24
C MET A 130 14.99 3.47 -8.78
N ALA A 131 15.13 3.29 -7.46
CA ALA A 131 15.26 1.96 -6.86
C ALA A 131 13.93 1.21 -6.88
N PRO A 132 13.79 0.06 -7.57
CA PRO A 132 12.54 -0.68 -7.62
C PRO A 132 12.24 -1.41 -6.30
N THR A 133 10.96 -1.64 -6.02
CA THR A 133 10.48 -2.47 -4.90
C THR A 133 9.78 -3.71 -5.44
N GLN A 134 10.41 -4.86 -5.26
CA GLN A 134 9.90 -6.14 -5.76
C GLN A 134 8.61 -6.59 -5.05
N VAL A 135 7.79 -7.35 -5.76
CA VAL A 135 6.69 -8.14 -5.17
C VAL A 135 7.26 -9.19 -4.23
N ALA A 136 6.58 -9.44 -3.11
CA ALA A 136 6.99 -10.45 -2.13
C ALA A 136 7.04 -11.85 -2.74
N GLY A 137 8.11 -12.60 -2.43
CA GLY A 137 8.29 -13.97 -2.88
C GLY A 137 7.60 -14.98 -1.99
N ALA A 138 7.42 -16.23 -2.47
CA ALA A 138 6.74 -17.30 -1.74
C ALA A 138 7.30 -17.54 -0.32
N GLY A 139 8.60 -17.36 -0.13
CA GLY A 139 9.28 -17.51 1.18
C GLY A 139 9.06 -16.34 2.15
N GLU A 140 8.38 -15.28 1.74
CA GLU A 140 8.15 -14.07 2.52
C GLU A 140 6.69 -13.95 3.02
N ARG A 141 5.96 -15.07 3.12
CA ARG A 141 4.52 -15.13 3.42
C ARG A 141 4.09 -14.40 4.70
N SER A 142 4.99 -14.26 5.68
CA SER A 142 4.70 -13.49 6.89
C SER A 142 4.46 -12.00 6.64
N THR A 143 4.82 -11.48 5.45
CA THR A 143 4.62 -10.08 5.06
C THR A 143 3.22 -9.80 4.52
N TRP A 144 2.34 -10.79 4.39
CA TRP A 144 0.96 -10.60 3.92
C TRP A 144 -0.04 -11.54 4.59
N SER A 145 0.24 -12.01 5.80
CA SER A 145 -0.72 -12.79 6.59
C SER A 145 -1.76 -11.91 7.27
N ALA A 146 -2.94 -12.46 7.54
CA ALA A 146 -3.97 -11.75 8.29
C ALA A 146 -3.41 -11.21 9.62
N GLY A 147 -3.73 -9.96 9.95
CA GLY A 147 -3.22 -9.22 11.10
C GLY A 147 -1.87 -8.53 10.85
N ALA A 148 -1.17 -8.77 9.73
CA ALA A 148 0.00 -7.99 9.36
C ALA A 148 -0.41 -6.53 9.13
N LEU A 149 0.36 -5.60 9.71
CA LEU A 149 0.10 -4.17 9.60
C LEU A 149 0.95 -3.59 8.46
N GLU A 150 0.29 -3.30 7.34
CA GLU A 150 0.92 -2.92 6.09
C GLU A 150 0.80 -1.43 5.82
N THR A 151 1.63 -0.90 4.93
CA THR A 151 1.59 0.51 4.52
C THR A 151 0.97 0.64 3.14
N ILE A 152 -0.07 1.44 3.02
CA ILE A 152 -0.70 1.86 1.76
C ILE A 152 -0.18 3.24 1.39
N VAL A 153 0.09 3.45 0.08
CA VAL A 153 0.73 4.69 -0.39
C VAL A 153 0.13 5.12 -1.72
N GLY A 154 -0.18 6.42 -1.87
CA GLY A 154 -0.68 6.97 -3.14
C GLY A 154 -0.99 8.47 -3.10
N TRP A 155 -1.52 8.99 -4.20
CA TRP A 155 -1.98 10.38 -4.36
C TRP A 155 -3.50 10.51 -4.47
N GLY A 156 -4.23 9.49 -4.01
CA GLY A 156 -5.70 9.51 -4.04
C GLY A 156 -6.29 10.59 -3.14
N VAL A 157 -7.59 10.85 -3.28
CA VAL A 157 -8.29 11.84 -2.47
C VAL A 157 -8.27 11.48 -0.97
N THR A 158 -8.30 12.50 -0.13
CA THR A 158 -8.15 12.39 1.34
C THR A 158 -9.43 12.08 2.10
N SER A 159 -10.54 12.13 1.38
CA SER A 159 -11.88 11.77 1.85
C SER A 159 -12.74 11.39 0.65
N GLU A 160 -13.76 10.60 0.88
CA GLU A 160 -14.68 10.22 -0.18
C GLU A 160 -15.30 11.47 -0.84
N GLY A 161 -15.05 11.65 -2.17
CA GLY A 161 -15.47 12.83 -2.92
C GLY A 161 -14.69 14.11 -2.62
N GLY A 162 -13.56 14.03 -1.92
CA GLY A 162 -12.68 15.17 -1.62
C GLY A 162 -11.71 15.52 -2.75
N ASP A 163 -10.77 16.40 -2.44
CA ASP A 163 -9.74 16.85 -3.38
C ASP A 163 -8.50 15.95 -3.32
N LEU A 164 -7.74 15.93 -4.44
CA LEU A 164 -6.43 15.32 -4.50
C LEU A 164 -5.42 16.16 -3.69
N PRO A 165 -4.51 15.52 -2.95
CA PRO A 165 -3.45 16.22 -2.25
C PRO A 165 -2.30 16.56 -3.18
N ASP A 166 -1.50 17.54 -2.80
CA ASP A 166 -0.25 17.84 -3.49
C ASP A 166 0.82 16.76 -3.24
N ASN A 167 0.88 16.26 -1.98
CA ASN A 167 1.93 15.34 -1.54
C ASN A 167 1.49 13.88 -1.58
N LEU A 168 2.42 12.97 -1.88
CA LEU A 168 2.27 11.53 -1.69
C LEU A 168 1.91 11.23 -0.23
N GLN A 169 0.94 10.37 -0.03
CA GLN A 169 0.44 10.02 1.30
C GLN A 169 0.71 8.57 1.64
N GLU A 170 0.77 8.30 2.93
CA GLU A 170 0.85 6.96 3.47
C GLU A 170 -0.07 6.78 4.67
N ALA A 171 -0.54 5.55 4.87
CA ALA A 171 -1.20 5.12 6.10
C ALA A 171 -0.90 3.65 6.38
N ARG A 172 -1.20 3.22 7.61
CA ARG A 172 -1.03 1.82 7.98
C ARG A 172 -2.38 1.15 8.24
N VAL A 173 -2.59 0.00 7.60
CA VAL A 173 -3.82 -0.78 7.70
C VAL A 173 -3.50 -2.26 7.97
N PRO A 174 -4.28 -2.96 8.82
CA PRO A 174 -4.12 -4.39 9.02
C PRO A 174 -4.72 -5.17 7.86
N ILE A 175 -4.04 -6.22 7.40
CA ILE A 175 -4.65 -7.23 6.53
C ILE A 175 -5.75 -7.96 7.31
N THR A 176 -6.95 -8.03 6.74
CA THR A 176 -8.09 -8.74 7.37
C THR A 176 -8.01 -10.24 7.09
N THR A 177 -8.89 -11.02 7.73
CA THR A 177 -9.08 -12.42 7.35
C THR A 177 -9.89 -12.52 6.07
N ASP A 178 -9.68 -13.58 5.27
CA ASP A 178 -10.48 -13.85 4.07
C ASP A 178 -11.97 -14.00 4.41
N ALA A 179 -12.30 -14.55 5.58
CA ALA A 179 -13.68 -14.67 6.06
C ALA A 179 -14.34 -13.31 6.33
N TYR A 180 -13.59 -12.35 6.90
CA TYR A 180 -14.08 -10.98 7.09
C TYR A 180 -14.35 -10.29 5.76
N CYS A 181 -13.41 -10.43 4.80
CA CYS A 181 -13.53 -9.85 3.46
C CYS A 181 -14.72 -10.44 2.70
N ALA A 182 -14.91 -11.77 2.74
CA ALA A 182 -16.07 -12.46 2.14
C ALA A 182 -17.41 -12.04 2.76
N GLY A 183 -17.42 -11.65 4.02
CA GLY A 183 -18.61 -11.06 4.68
C GLY A 183 -18.91 -9.63 4.23
N ALA A 184 -17.89 -8.88 3.81
CA ALA A 184 -18.05 -7.51 3.32
C ALA A 184 -18.39 -7.44 1.81
N TYR A 185 -17.87 -8.39 1.00
CA TYR A 185 -17.97 -8.39 -0.46
C TYR A 185 -18.36 -9.79 -0.98
N SER A 186 -19.50 -9.88 -1.64
CA SER A 186 -20.04 -11.15 -2.18
C SER A 186 -19.23 -11.73 -3.34
N ASP A 187 -18.49 -10.89 -4.06
CA ASP A 187 -17.65 -11.23 -5.21
C ASP A 187 -16.17 -11.43 -4.84
N PHE A 188 -15.86 -11.45 -3.53
CA PHE A 188 -14.49 -11.67 -3.04
C PHE A 188 -13.97 -13.06 -3.42
N ASP A 189 -12.83 -13.10 -4.10
CA ASP A 189 -12.08 -14.34 -4.39
C ASP A 189 -10.74 -14.35 -3.61
N PRO A 190 -10.60 -15.21 -2.58
CA PRO A 190 -9.40 -15.27 -1.77
C PRO A 190 -8.13 -15.71 -2.52
N LYS A 191 -8.25 -16.21 -3.76
CA LYS A 191 -7.11 -16.58 -4.61
C LYS A 191 -6.45 -15.37 -5.26
N THR A 192 -7.21 -14.30 -5.47
CA THR A 192 -6.78 -13.14 -6.25
C THR A 192 -6.93 -11.83 -5.49
N MET A 193 -7.71 -11.82 -4.41
CA MET A 193 -8.01 -10.63 -3.62
C MET A 193 -7.54 -10.77 -2.17
N VAL A 194 -7.23 -9.65 -1.54
CA VAL A 194 -6.98 -9.51 -0.10
C VAL A 194 -7.57 -8.19 0.36
N CYS A 195 -8.16 -8.17 1.55
CA CYS A 195 -8.65 -6.93 2.14
C CYS A 195 -7.72 -6.43 3.25
N ALA A 196 -7.63 -5.10 3.37
CA ALA A 196 -6.97 -4.45 4.49
C ALA A 196 -7.77 -3.23 4.94
N GLY A 197 -7.79 -2.98 6.25
CA GLY A 197 -8.54 -1.90 6.85
C GLY A 197 -8.97 -2.23 8.27
N PHE A 198 -9.48 -1.24 8.98
CA PHE A 198 -10.03 -1.38 10.32
C PHE A 198 -11.54 -1.63 10.25
N PRO A 199 -12.12 -2.48 11.12
CA PRO A 199 -13.56 -2.73 11.14
C PRO A 199 -14.40 -1.46 11.34
N GLU A 200 -13.90 -0.52 12.10
CA GLU A 200 -14.50 0.80 12.34
C GLU A 200 -14.32 1.80 11.18
N GLY A 201 -13.52 1.45 10.16
CA GLY A 201 -13.18 2.35 9.06
C GLY A 201 -12.14 3.41 9.48
N GLY A 202 -12.21 4.59 8.85
CA GLY A 202 -11.39 5.75 9.19
C GLY A 202 -10.04 5.82 8.49
N VAL A 203 -9.49 4.69 8.01
CA VAL A 203 -8.22 4.64 7.26
C VAL A 203 -8.38 3.71 6.07
N ASP A 204 -8.14 4.21 4.85
CA ASP A 204 -8.30 3.43 3.61
C ASP A 204 -7.65 4.13 2.41
N THR A 205 -7.48 3.39 1.31
CA THR A 205 -7.24 3.94 -0.03
C THR A 205 -8.52 4.56 -0.62
N CYS A 206 -8.37 5.53 -1.53
CA CYS A 206 -9.50 6.21 -2.15
C CYS A 206 -9.24 6.46 -3.65
N GLN A 207 -10.10 7.24 -4.33
CA GLN A 207 -9.97 7.56 -5.76
C GLN A 207 -8.61 8.22 -6.04
N GLY A 208 -7.84 7.66 -6.97
CA GLY A 208 -6.47 8.04 -7.32
C GLY A 208 -5.39 7.11 -6.73
N ASP A 209 -5.69 6.36 -5.65
CA ASP A 209 -4.81 5.33 -5.11
C ASP A 209 -4.84 4.02 -5.92
N SER A 210 -5.77 3.88 -6.85
CA SER A 210 -5.93 2.72 -7.75
C SER A 210 -4.59 2.27 -8.33
N GLY A 211 -4.25 1.00 -8.18
CA GLY A 211 -2.97 0.43 -8.63
C GLY A 211 -1.79 0.71 -7.70
N GLY A 212 -1.96 1.56 -6.69
CA GLY A 212 -0.96 1.87 -5.69
C GLY A 212 -0.60 0.67 -4.81
N PRO A 213 0.60 0.68 -4.21
CA PRO A 213 1.08 -0.44 -3.41
C PRO A 213 0.44 -0.51 -2.03
N MET A 214 0.18 -1.73 -1.59
CA MET A 214 0.21 -2.13 -0.20
C MET A 214 1.57 -2.77 0.06
N PHE A 215 2.38 -2.12 0.90
CA PHE A 215 3.73 -2.55 1.22
C PHE A 215 3.78 -3.33 2.53
N GLY A 216 4.44 -4.50 2.49
CA GLY A 216 4.83 -5.25 3.67
C GLY A 216 6.34 -5.19 3.91
N ARG A 217 6.77 -5.41 5.17
CA ARG A 217 8.19 -5.47 5.52
C ARG A 217 8.58 -6.88 5.91
N THR A 218 9.64 -7.39 5.28
CA THR A 218 10.24 -8.66 5.69
C THR A 218 10.85 -8.57 7.09
N SER A 219 11.11 -9.71 7.73
CA SER A 219 11.82 -9.76 9.01
C SER A 219 13.25 -9.18 8.96
N ALA A 220 13.79 -8.98 7.76
CA ALA A 220 15.07 -8.31 7.51
C ALA A 220 14.91 -6.79 7.28
N GLY A 221 13.66 -6.26 7.28
CA GLY A 221 13.33 -4.86 7.06
C GLY A 221 13.19 -4.45 5.58
N ALA A 222 13.34 -5.38 4.63
CA ALA A 222 13.17 -5.06 3.22
C ALA A 222 11.68 -4.83 2.88
N LEU A 223 11.40 -3.77 2.13
CA LEU A 223 10.07 -3.45 1.64
C LEU A 223 9.68 -4.39 0.48
N ARG A 224 8.40 -4.78 0.44
CA ARG A 224 7.84 -5.65 -0.61
C ARG A 224 6.43 -5.19 -0.96
N VAL A 225 6.07 -5.26 -2.23
CA VAL A 225 4.68 -5.12 -2.66
C VAL A 225 3.94 -6.42 -2.30
N VAL A 226 2.89 -6.32 -1.51
CA VAL A 226 2.07 -7.47 -1.10
C VAL A 226 0.66 -7.41 -1.67
N GLY A 227 0.17 -6.22 -1.97
CA GLY A 227 -1.11 -5.96 -2.63
C GLY A 227 -1.03 -4.76 -3.55
N THR A 228 -1.99 -4.65 -4.46
CA THR A 228 -2.16 -3.52 -5.38
C THR A 228 -3.60 -3.04 -5.26
N THR A 229 -3.82 -1.76 -4.96
CA THR A 229 -5.16 -1.18 -4.72
C THR A 229 -6.09 -1.44 -5.90
N SER A 230 -7.26 -2.03 -5.64
CA SER A 230 -8.22 -2.44 -6.65
C SER A 230 -9.54 -1.70 -6.52
N PHE A 231 -10.32 -1.97 -5.48
CA PHE A 231 -11.61 -1.33 -5.26
C PHE A 231 -12.01 -1.27 -3.78
N GLY A 232 -13.12 -0.59 -3.50
CA GLY A 232 -13.80 -0.56 -2.22
C GLY A 232 -15.24 -0.06 -2.40
N GLU A 233 -16.06 -0.18 -1.37
CA GLU A 233 -17.39 0.43 -1.32
C GLU A 233 -17.31 1.77 -0.58
N GLY A 234 -17.09 2.84 -1.34
CA GLY A 234 -16.70 4.15 -0.82
C GLY A 234 -15.24 4.16 -0.36
N CYS A 235 -14.89 5.00 0.61
CA CYS A 235 -13.55 5.07 1.20
C CYS A 235 -13.65 5.14 2.71
N ALA A 236 -12.88 4.30 3.40
CA ALA A 236 -12.78 4.26 4.86
C ALA A 236 -14.12 4.06 5.61
N ARG A 237 -15.11 3.45 4.97
CA ARG A 237 -16.41 3.19 5.59
C ARG A 237 -16.33 2.03 6.59
N PRO A 238 -17.04 2.11 7.73
CA PRO A 238 -17.13 0.98 8.67
C PRO A 238 -17.61 -0.30 8.00
N GLY A 239 -16.93 -1.41 8.24
CA GLY A 239 -17.28 -2.72 7.70
C GLY A 239 -16.93 -2.93 6.22
N LYS A 240 -16.31 -1.94 5.55
CA LYS A 240 -15.95 -1.95 4.12
C LYS A 240 -14.44 -1.72 3.96
N PRO A 241 -13.60 -2.73 4.24
CA PRO A 241 -12.15 -2.60 4.07
C PRO A 241 -11.79 -2.45 2.59
N GLY A 242 -10.70 -1.76 2.28
CA GLY A 242 -10.16 -1.69 0.93
C GLY A 242 -9.81 -3.08 0.38
N VAL A 243 -10.07 -3.32 -0.90
CA VAL A 243 -9.75 -4.57 -1.60
C VAL A 243 -8.55 -4.36 -2.51
N TYR A 244 -7.58 -5.27 -2.41
CA TYR A 244 -6.31 -5.24 -3.13
C TYR A 244 -6.17 -6.52 -3.95
N ALA A 245 -5.59 -6.43 -5.14
CA ALA A 245 -5.12 -7.61 -5.86
C ALA A 245 -4.00 -8.28 -5.05
N ARG A 246 -4.13 -9.58 -4.76
CA ARG A 246 -3.21 -10.38 -3.91
C ARG A 246 -1.95 -10.76 -4.70
N VAL A 247 -1.12 -9.78 -5.06
CA VAL A 247 0.02 -9.96 -5.97
C VAL A 247 1.14 -10.84 -5.41
N ALA A 248 1.22 -10.98 -4.10
CA ALA A 248 2.23 -11.78 -3.42
C ALA A 248 1.88 -13.28 -3.33
N ASP A 249 0.66 -13.68 -3.65
CA ASP A 249 0.22 -15.09 -3.57
C ASP A 249 0.44 -15.86 -4.89
N ASP A 250 0.23 -17.16 -4.85
CA ASP A 250 0.61 -18.12 -5.90
C ASP A 250 -0.22 -18.00 -7.20
N THR A 251 -1.31 -17.21 -7.18
CA THR A 251 -2.17 -17.02 -8.37
C THR A 251 -1.65 -15.90 -9.29
N LEU A 252 -1.35 -14.71 -8.74
CA LEU A 252 -0.94 -13.54 -9.53
C LEU A 252 0.58 -13.41 -9.67
N ARG A 253 1.34 -13.76 -8.62
CA ARG A 253 2.80 -13.66 -8.60
C ARG A 253 3.51 -14.35 -9.77
N PRO A 254 3.14 -15.60 -10.19
CA PRO A 254 3.81 -16.28 -11.31
C PRO A 254 3.69 -15.51 -12.63
N TRP A 255 2.54 -14.91 -12.91
CA TRP A 255 2.35 -14.10 -14.11
C TRP A 255 3.24 -12.85 -14.10
N ILE A 256 3.33 -12.16 -12.95
CA ILE A 256 4.24 -11.01 -12.78
C ILE A 256 5.69 -11.44 -13.03
N ALA A 257 6.13 -12.54 -12.39
CA ALA A 257 7.48 -13.06 -12.55
C ALA A 257 7.80 -13.45 -14.01
N GLN A 258 6.86 -14.12 -14.69
CA GLN A 258 7.02 -14.54 -16.08
C GLN A 258 7.09 -13.34 -17.03
N THR A 259 6.29 -12.30 -16.79
CA THR A 259 6.24 -11.13 -17.66
C THR A 259 7.46 -10.23 -17.48
N THR A 260 7.94 -10.03 -16.25
CA THR A 260 8.99 -9.08 -15.91
C THR A 260 10.38 -9.71 -15.72
N GLY A 261 10.45 -11.03 -15.55
CA GLY A 261 11.69 -11.78 -15.30
C GLY A 261 12.25 -11.63 -13.88
N THR A 262 12.20 -10.44 -13.28
CA THR A 262 12.88 -10.14 -12.00
C THR A 262 12.06 -9.32 -10.99
N GLY A 263 10.82 -8.99 -11.32
CA GLY A 263 9.95 -8.13 -10.49
C GLY A 263 9.47 -8.76 -9.17
N VAL A 264 9.75 -10.05 -8.96
CA VAL A 264 9.36 -10.81 -7.78
C VAL A 264 10.60 -11.22 -6.99
N SER A 265 10.54 -11.05 -5.67
CA SER A 265 11.60 -11.51 -4.76
C SER A 265 11.72 -13.04 -4.80
N THR A 266 12.94 -13.55 -4.84
CA THR A 266 13.20 -15.00 -4.72
C THR A 266 12.92 -15.53 -3.31
N GLY A 267 12.58 -14.67 -2.36
CA GLY A 267 12.38 -15.02 -0.95
C GLY A 267 13.64 -15.48 -0.23
N THR A 268 14.72 -15.62 -0.95
CA THR A 268 16.04 -15.83 -0.36
C THR A 268 16.59 -14.49 0.07
N SER A 269 16.19 -14.04 1.27
CA SER A 269 16.96 -13.00 1.95
C SER A 269 18.40 -13.54 2.02
N ARG A 270 19.28 -13.02 1.18
CA ARG A 270 20.72 -13.15 1.40
C ARG A 270 21.01 -12.39 2.70
N VAL A 271 20.66 -13.01 3.82
CA VAL A 271 21.21 -12.59 5.12
C VAL A 271 22.70 -12.60 4.91
N SER A 272 23.28 -11.41 4.76
CA SER A 272 24.71 -11.28 4.46
C SER A 272 25.46 -12.12 5.48
N LYS A 273 26.59 -12.75 5.06
CA LYS A 273 27.43 -13.55 5.97
C LYS A 273 27.70 -12.79 7.28
N ARG A 274 27.75 -11.46 7.20
CA ARG A 274 27.93 -10.51 8.33
C ARG A 274 26.71 -10.46 9.27
N GLN A 275 25.47 -10.53 8.74
CA GLN A 275 24.25 -10.56 9.56
C GLN A 275 24.03 -11.93 10.21
N ARG A 276 24.34 -13.03 9.51
CA ARG A 276 24.35 -14.39 10.09
C ARG A 276 25.32 -14.48 11.26
N THR A 277 26.52 -13.94 11.10
CA THR A 277 27.55 -13.91 12.17
C THR A 277 27.10 -13.03 13.35
N ARG A 278 26.50 -11.87 13.13
CA ARG A 278 25.95 -11.01 14.20
C ARG A 278 24.81 -11.69 14.95
N ARG A 279 23.89 -12.37 14.25
CA ARG A 279 22.77 -13.11 14.86
C ARG A 279 23.24 -14.32 15.65
N ALA A 280 24.25 -15.05 15.12
CA ALA A 280 24.89 -16.16 15.83
C ALA A 280 25.61 -15.68 17.11
N LYS A 281 26.36 -14.57 17.03
CA LYS A 281 27.03 -13.96 18.20
C LYS A 281 26.02 -13.49 19.25
N ARG A 282 24.90 -12.86 18.87
CA ARG A 282 23.82 -12.46 19.80
C ARG A 282 23.19 -13.67 20.50
N ARG A 283 22.85 -14.74 19.75
CA ARG A 283 22.30 -15.97 20.32
C ARG A 283 23.31 -16.66 21.27
N ALA A 284 24.60 -16.67 20.93
CA ALA A 284 25.63 -17.23 21.79
C ALA A 284 25.81 -16.41 23.07
N ALA A 285 25.75 -15.06 22.99
CA ALA A 285 25.80 -14.18 24.15
C ALA A 285 24.57 -14.35 25.06
N GLN A 286 23.35 -14.45 24.51
CA GLN A 286 22.13 -14.75 25.26
C GLN A 286 22.18 -16.11 25.98
N ARG A 287 22.71 -17.14 25.32
CA ARG A 287 22.89 -18.47 25.93
C ARG A 287 23.95 -18.48 27.03
N ARG A 288 25.02 -17.67 26.92
CA ARG A 288 26.02 -17.50 27.98
C ARG A 288 25.42 -16.77 29.18
N TRP A 289 24.68 -15.68 28.92
CA TRP A 289 24.01 -14.91 29.98
C TRP A 289 22.97 -15.75 30.73
N ALA A 290 22.11 -16.51 30.03
CA ALA A 290 21.13 -17.40 30.63
C ALA A 290 21.78 -18.51 31.50
N ARG A 291 22.97 -19.00 31.13
CA ARG A 291 23.73 -19.98 31.93
C ARG A 291 24.36 -19.36 33.19
N SER A 292 24.76 -18.11 33.12
CA SER A 292 25.35 -17.39 34.27
C SER A 292 24.32 -16.79 35.21
N HIS A 293 23.00 -16.76 34.80
CA HIS A 293 21.91 -16.18 35.61
C HIS A 293 20.69 -17.14 35.65
N PRO A 294 20.82 -18.34 36.24
CA PRO A 294 19.78 -19.35 36.20
C PRO A 294 18.48 -18.94 36.90
N ALA A 295 18.56 -18.06 37.91
CA ALA A 295 17.38 -17.58 38.63
C ALA A 295 16.51 -16.56 37.86
N ALA A 296 17.05 -15.92 36.80
CA ALA A 296 16.29 -14.95 35.99
C ALA A 296 15.47 -15.62 34.87
N ALA A 297 15.71 -16.89 34.57
CA ALA A 297 15.05 -17.63 33.50
C ALA A 297 13.70 -18.24 33.90
N THR A 298 13.33 -18.26 35.17
CA THR A 298 12.13 -18.91 35.71
C THR A 298 11.01 -17.97 36.13
N SER A 299 11.19 -16.65 36.03
CA SER A 299 10.20 -15.66 36.49
C SER A 299 9.26 -15.07 35.42
N GLY A 300 9.21 -15.65 34.21
CA GLY A 300 8.49 -15.09 33.05
C GLY A 300 7.45 -16.01 32.44
N ALA A 301 6.57 -16.67 33.24
CA ALA A 301 5.35 -17.27 32.71
C ALA A 301 4.13 -16.51 33.26
N PRO A 302 3.33 -15.82 32.43
CA PRO A 302 2.05 -15.30 32.88
C PRO A 302 1.06 -16.45 33.02
N ARG A 303 0.30 -16.43 34.12
CA ARG A 303 -0.90 -17.25 34.34
C ARG A 303 -2.06 -16.74 33.52
#